data_a82d3aa81a4d24bf777e24e7b77f5839
#
_entry.id   a82d3aa81a4d24bf777e24e7b77f5839
#
_cell.length_a   1.000
_cell.length_b   1.000
_cell.length_c   1.000
_cell.angle_alpha   90.00
_cell.angle_beta   90.00
_cell.angle_gamma   90.00
#
_symmetry.space_group_name_H-M   'P 1'
#
loop_
_entity.id
_entity.type
_entity.pdbx_description
1 polymer ?
#
loop_
_entity_poly.entity_id
_entity_poly.type
_entity_poly.pdbx_seq_one_letter_code
_entity_poly.pdbx_strand_id
1 'polypeptide(L)'
;GSEMCIRDSIYTAQGYQNPAKTAGLKLGDVIVSIAGHETRTNEDVAEALQQLKGAPAEVVFQRDGHEKTVRLTAVMDLSTNTYRTGMWVRDSSAGIGTMTFIDNATGTFAGLGHSIHDSDTGKTLGLLKGEIVPVEITGVEKGSAGAPGELKGRFLTAAAAGDITVNGETGVYGTVSSVQDGIDMELALAQEVTTGRAEIITTIEGRTPQRYEVEIEKIALNASDANRNMVVHVTDPVLLQNTGGIVQGMSGSPIIQNGKLVGAVTHVLVNDPTRGYGI
;
A
#
# COMPACT_ATOMS: atom_id res chain seq x y z
N GLY A 1 -10.04 4.61 -12.04
CA GLY A 1 -10.03 3.50 -12.99
C GLY A 1 -9.56 2.22 -12.33
N SER A 2 -10.04 1.09 -12.80
CA SER A 2 -9.76 -0.22 -12.20
C SER A 2 -8.51 -0.84 -12.83
N GLU A 3 -7.55 -1.29 -12.02
CA GLU A 3 -6.34 -1.97 -12.51
C GLU A 3 -6.62 -3.41 -12.94
N MET A 4 -5.93 -3.88 -13.99
CA MET A 4 -6.21 -5.14 -14.65
C MET A 4 -5.10 -6.18 -14.45
N CYS A 5 -5.50 -7.41 -14.06
CA CYS A 5 -4.69 -8.61 -14.14
C CYS A 5 -5.21 -9.56 -15.23
N ILE A 6 -4.33 -10.13 -16.05
CA ILE A 6 -4.71 -11.15 -17.05
C ILE A 6 -4.29 -12.51 -16.48
N ARG A 7 -5.23 -13.24 -15.86
CA ARG A 7 -4.91 -14.54 -15.25
C ARG A 7 -5.66 -15.72 -15.86
N ASP A 8 -6.88 -15.54 -16.36
CA ASP A 8 -7.73 -16.67 -16.64
C ASP A 8 -8.11 -16.84 -18.12
N SER A 9 -7.93 -18.06 -18.61
CA SER A 9 -8.54 -18.52 -19.84
C SER A 9 -9.98 -18.92 -19.56
N ILE A 10 -10.91 -18.43 -20.38
CA ILE A 10 -12.35 -18.67 -20.28
C ILE A 10 -12.69 -19.93 -21.07
N TYR A 11 -13.45 -20.84 -20.48
CA TYR A 11 -13.93 -22.02 -21.17
C TYR A 11 -15.17 -21.71 -22.02
N THR A 12 -15.03 -21.80 -23.34
CA THR A 12 -16.07 -21.48 -24.33
C THR A 12 -16.38 -22.68 -25.19
N ALA A 13 -17.43 -22.60 -26.01
CA ALA A 13 -17.76 -23.66 -27.00
C ALA A 13 -16.65 -23.89 -28.05
N GLN A 14 -15.73 -22.93 -28.22
CA GLN A 14 -14.56 -23.04 -29.11
C GLN A 14 -13.25 -23.36 -28.36
N GLY A 15 -13.32 -23.75 -27.09
CA GLY A 15 -12.17 -24.02 -26.26
C GLY A 15 -11.78 -22.83 -25.35
N TYR A 16 -10.58 -22.86 -24.82
CA TYR A 16 -10.09 -21.82 -23.92
C TYR A 16 -9.71 -20.54 -24.67
N GLN A 17 -10.27 -19.41 -24.24
CA GLN A 17 -10.03 -18.10 -24.85
C GLN A 17 -9.67 -17.06 -23.77
N ASN A 18 -8.90 -16.04 -24.16
CA ASN A 18 -8.66 -14.85 -23.36
C ASN A 18 -8.80 -13.59 -24.24
N PRO A 19 -10.02 -13.07 -24.39
CA PRO A 19 -10.29 -11.92 -25.25
C PRO A 19 -9.49 -10.68 -24.88
N ALA A 20 -9.28 -10.41 -23.59
CA ALA A 20 -8.50 -9.24 -23.13
C ALA A 20 -7.06 -9.29 -23.63
N LYS A 21 -6.42 -10.46 -23.49
CA LYS A 21 -5.05 -10.68 -23.98
C LYS A 21 -4.99 -10.59 -25.51
N THR A 22 -5.98 -11.16 -26.22
CA THR A 22 -6.07 -11.09 -27.67
C THR A 22 -6.26 -9.66 -28.18
N ALA A 23 -7.01 -8.83 -27.43
CA ALA A 23 -7.19 -7.40 -27.73
C ALA A 23 -5.93 -6.56 -27.41
N GLY A 24 -4.91 -7.12 -26.77
CA GLY A 24 -3.66 -6.43 -26.45
C GLY A 24 -3.67 -5.67 -25.13
N LEU A 25 -4.65 -5.94 -24.27
CA LEU A 25 -4.63 -5.45 -22.89
C LEU A 25 -3.53 -6.16 -22.10
N LYS A 26 -2.95 -5.49 -21.10
CA LYS A 26 -1.82 -5.98 -20.32
C LYS A 26 -2.03 -5.72 -18.83
N LEU A 27 -1.28 -6.44 -18.02
CA LEU A 27 -1.20 -6.18 -16.58
C LEU A 27 -0.78 -4.72 -16.33
N GLY A 28 -1.46 -4.05 -15.41
CA GLY A 28 -1.22 -2.66 -15.06
C GLY A 28 -1.91 -1.63 -15.97
N ASP A 29 -2.73 -2.07 -16.93
CA ASP A 29 -3.63 -1.16 -17.64
C ASP A 29 -4.76 -0.72 -16.71
N VAL A 30 -5.10 0.56 -16.72
CA VAL A 30 -6.20 1.13 -15.94
C VAL A 30 -7.39 1.34 -16.85
N ILE A 31 -8.46 0.58 -16.67
CA ILE A 31 -9.68 0.69 -17.50
C ILE A 31 -10.42 1.98 -17.13
N VAL A 32 -10.67 2.81 -18.13
CA VAL A 32 -11.33 4.11 -17.98
C VAL A 32 -12.80 4.03 -18.37
N SER A 33 -13.10 3.41 -19.52
CA SER A 33 -14.47 3.21 -19.95
C SER A 33 -14.64 1.98 -20.84
N ILE A 34 -15.86 1.45 -20.88
CA ILE A 34 -16.29 0.36 -21.77
C ILE A 34 -17.55 0.81 -22.49
N ALA A 35 -17.54 0.78 -23.83
CA ALA A 35 -18.64 1.23 -24.67
C ALA A 35 -19.13 2.66 -24.31
N GLY A 36 -18.22 3.55 -23.94
CA GLY A 36 -18.54 4.90 -23.52
C GLY A 36 -19.06 5.07 -22.09
N HIS A 37 -19.25 3.98 -21.35
CA HIS A 37 -19.60 4.01 -19.93
C HIS A 37 -18.33 4.07 -19.07
N GLU A 38 -18.22 5.09 -18.23
CA GLU A 38 -17.11 5.25 -17.30
C GLU A 38 -17.10 4.08 -16.31
N THR A 39 -15.91 3.49 -16.06
CA THR A 39 -15.71 2.39 -15.12
C THR A 39 -14.84 2.85 -13.97
N ARG A 40 -15.39 2.87 -12.75
CA ARG A 40 -14.69 3.26 -11.52
C ARG A 40 -14.47 2.08 -10.59
N THR A 41 -15.36 1.09 -10.65
CA THR A 41 -15.39 -0.09 -9.80
C THR A 41 -15.36 -1.37 -10.61
N ASN A 42 -15.09 -2.48 -9.95
CA ASN A 42 -15.19 -3.83 -10.55
C ASN A 42 -16.61 -4.13 -11.03
N GLU A 43 -17.60 -3.65 -10.28
CA GLU A 43 -19.01 -3.81 -10.58
C GLU A 43 -19.36 -3.08 -11.87
N ASP A 44 -18.88 -1.85 -12.09
CA ASP A 44 -19.10 -1.08 -13.32
C ASP A 44 -18.58 -1.87 -14.55
N VAL A 45 -17.38 -2.46 -14.42
CA VAL A 45 -16.78 -3.28 -15.49
C VAL A 45 -17.64 -4.53 -15.75
N ALA A 46 -18.03 -5.24 -14.70
CA ALA A 46 -18.83 -6.45 -14.82
C ALA A 46 -20.21 -6.14 -15.47
N GLU A 47 -20.87 -5.09 -15.01
CA GLU A 47 -22.17 -4.66 -15.54
C GLU A 47 -22.08 -4.25 -17.01
N ALA A 48 -21.09 -3.44 -17.39
CA ALA A 48 -20.87 -3.04 -18.77
C ALA A 48 -20.68 -4.26 -19.69
N LEU A 49 -19.89 -5.25 -19.27
CA LEU A 49 -19.66 -6.45 -20.04
C LEU A 49 -20.93 -7.33 -20.17
N GLN A 50 -21.75 -7.44 -19.14
CA GLN A 50 -23.01 -8.19 -19.20
C GLN A 50 -24.04 -7.51 -20.11
N GLN A 51 -24.12 -6.17 -20.10
CA GLN A 51 -25.02 -5.41 -20.94
C GLN A 51 -24.71 -5.58 -22.44
N LEU A 52 -23.43 -5.75 -22.78
CA LEU A 52 -22.98 -5.97 -24.18
C LEU A 52 -23.37 -7.32 -24.76
N LYS A 53 -23.63 -8.32 -23.94
CA LYS A 53 -24.05 -9.67 -24.34
C LYS A 53 -23.17 -10.26 -25.47
N GLY A 54 -21.87 -10.03 -25.41
CA GLY A 54 -20.90 -10.48 -26.40
C GLY A 54 -20.79 -9.61 -27.65
N ALA A 55 -21.43 -8.48 -27.70
CA ALA A 55 -21.19 -7.50 -28.77
C ALA A 55 -19.78 -6.89 -28.64
N PRO A 56 -19.08 -6.62 -29.76
CA PRO A 56 -17.81 -5.93 -29.71
C PRO A 56 -17.98 -4.51 -29.15
N ALA A 57 -17.09 -4.14 -28.23
CA ALA A 57 -17.11 -2.84 -27.59
C ALA A 57 -15.73 -2.18 -27.62
N GLU A 58 -15.74 -0.86 -27.61
CA GLU A 58 -14.55 -0.06 -27.40
C GLU A 58 -14.22 -0.03 -25.91
N VAL A 59 -12.96 -0.29 -25.57
CA VAL A 59 -12.40 -0.19 -24.22
C VAL A 59 -11.32 0.88 -24.23
N VAL A 60 -11.53 1.94 -23.47
CA VAL A 60 -10.55 2.99 -23.25
C VAL A 60 -9.79 2.67 -21.96
N PHE A 61 -8.47 2.71 -22.01
CA PHE A 61 -7.60 2.43 -20.88
C PHE A 61 -6.37 3.32 -20.88
N GLN A 62 -5.76 3.52 -19.73
CA GLN A 62 -4.48 4.19 -19.57
C GLN A 62 -3.36 3.17 -19.41
N ARG A 63 -2.25 3.39 -20.12
CA ARG A 63 -0.99 2.66 -20.01
C ARG A 63 0.17 3.63 -20.03
N ASP A 64 0.98 3.61 -18.98
CA ASP A 64 2.14 4.51 -18.82
C ASP A 64 1.76 5.99 -18.97
N GLY A 65 0.62 6.37 -18.37
CA GLY A 65 0.10 7.74 -18.39
C GLY A 65 -0.59 8.18 -19.70
N HIS A 66 -0.65 7.30 -20.71
CA HIS A 66 -1.26 7.60 -21.99
C HIS A 66 -2.56 6.83 -22.19
N GLU A 67 -3.58 7.52 -22.63
CA GLU A 67 -4.87 6.92 -22.99
C GLU A 67 -4.74 6.17 -24.31
N LYS A 68 -5.31 4.97 -24.34
CA LYS A 68 -5.32 4.07 -25.50
C LYS A 68 -6.70 3.42 -25.60
N THR A 69 -6.99 2.92 -26.80
CA THR A 69 -8.27 2.29 -27.10
C THR A 69 -8.04 0.94 -27.78
N VAL A 70 -8.81 -0.05 -27.37
CA VAL A 70 -8.87 -1.36 -28.05
C VAL A 70 -10.32 -1.77 -28.27
N ARG A 71 -10.53 -2.65 -29.24
CA ARG A 71 -11.82 -3.31 -29.43
C ARG A 71 -11.82 -4.67 -28.75
N LEU A 72 -12.76 -4.89 -27.86
CA LEU A 72 -12.87 -6.08 -27.03
C LEU A 72 -14.24 -6.73 -27.22
N THR A 73 -14.27 -8.05 -27.31
CA THR A 73 -15.51 -8.84 -27.39
C THR A 73 -15.51 -9.82 -26.22
N ALA A 74 -16.47 -9.68 -25.32
CA ALA A 74 -16.65 -10.64 -24.23
C ALA A 74 -17.20 -11.96 -24.79
N VAL A 75 -16.75 -13.08 -24.24
CA VAL A 75 -17.19 -14.43 -24.62
C VAL A 75 -17.99 -15.07 -23.49
N MET A 76 -18.93 -15.95 -23.84
CA MET A 76 -19.71 -16.70 -22.87
C MET A 76 -18.85 -17.76 -22.20
N ASP A 77 -18.68 -17.65 -20.90
CA ASP A 77 -18.05 -18.65 -20.06
C ASP A 77 -19.08 -19.76 -19.75
N LEU A 78 -18.83 -20.95 -20.27
CA LEU A 78 -19.75 -22.10 -20.07
C LEU A 78 -19.78 -22.61 -18.65
N SER A 79 -18.77 -22.30 -17.83
CA SER A 79 -18.71 -22.70 -16.42
C SER A 79 -19.58 -21.83 -15.51
N THR A 80 -19.69 -20.55 -15.82
CA THR A 80 -20.43 -19.57 -15.01
C THR A 80 -21.69 -19.02 -15.68
N ASN A 81 -21.87 -19.32 -16.98
CA ASN A 81 -22.93 -18.78 -17.82
C ASN A 81 -23.01 -17.25 -17.82
N THR A 82 -21.84 -16.61 -17.84
CA THR A 82 -21.69 -15.15 -17.85
C THR A 82 -20.74 -14.71 -18.96
N TYR A 83 -20.89 -13.46 -19.44
CA TYR A 83 -19.95 -12.89 -20.39
C TYR A 83 -18.68 -12.42 -19.69
N ARG A 84 -17.53 -12.93 -20.13
CA ARG A 84 -16.22 -12.64 -19.56
C ARG A 84 -15.20 -12.29 -20.64
N THR A 85 -14.12 -11.65 -20.22
CA THR A 85 -13.04 -11.21 -21.12
C THR A 85 -11.68 -11.79 -20.75
N GLY A 86 -11.58 -12.48 -19.60
CA GLY A 86 -10.31 -12.92 -19.02
C GLY A 86 -9.54 -11.80 -18.32
N MET A 87 -10.16 -10.62 -18.12
CA MET A 87 -9.64 -9.58 -17.23
C MET A 87 -9.94 -9.94 -15.78
N TRP A 88 -8.96 -9.70 -14.93
CA TRP A 88 -9.15 -9.52 -13.50
C TRP A 88 -8.97 -8.04 -13.22
N VAL A 89 -9.99 -7.42 -12.68
CA VAL A 89 -10.02 -5.98 -12.43
C VAL A 89 -10.01 -5.77 -10.93
N ARG A 90 -9.15 -4.87 -10.47
CA ARG A 90 -9.07 -4.44 -9.08
C ARG A 90 -9.42 -2.95 -9.03
N ASP A 91 -10.28 -2.56 -8.12
CA ASP A 91 -10.70 -1.16 -7.88
C ASP A 91 -10.23 -0.63 -6.54
N SER A 92 -9.76 -1.52 -5.67
CA SER A 92 -9.29 -1.18 -4.35
C SER A 92 -8.06 -2.00 -3.95
N SER A 93 -7.20 -1.38 -3.19
CA SER A 93 -6.07 -2.01 -2.52
C SER A 93 -6.12 -1.61 -1.05
N ALA A 94 -5.78 -2.54 -0.17
CA ALA A 94 -5.67 -2.28 1.24
C ALA A 94 -4.34 -2.84 1.76
N GLY A 95 -3.73 -2.13 2.70
CA GLY A 95 -2.49 -2.55 3.35
C GLY A 95 -2.44 -2.04 4.78
N ILE A 96 -1.58 -2.65 5.58
CA ILE A 96 -1.30 -2.20 6.95
C ILE A 96 -0.08 -1.30 6.90
N GLY A 97 -0.18 -0.15 7.55
CA GLY A 97 0.90 0.81 7.75
C GLY A 97 0.75 1.52 9.09
N THR A 98 1.73 2.32 9.44
CA THR A 98 1.73 3.10 10.68
C THR A 98 1.62 4.58 10.35
N MET A 99 0.66 5.26 10.96
CA MET A 99 0.60 6.71 10.94
C MET A 99 1.74 7.26 11.80
N THR A 100 2.61 8.06 11.20
CA THR A 100 3.81 8.58 11.88
C THR A 100 3.45 9.70 12.85
N PHE A 101 2.70 10.68 12.38
CA PHE A 101 2.26 11.82 13.19
C PHE A 101 0.99 12.48 12.64
N ILE A 102 0.36 13.26 13.50
CA ILE A 102 -0.73 14.17 13.16
C ILE A 102 -0.30 15.58 13.60
N ASP A 103 -0.44 16.54 12.72
CA ASP A 103 -0.38 17.96 13.10
C ASP A 103 -1.72 18.39 13.70
N ASN A 104 -1.73 18.63 15.01
CA ASN A 104 -2.94 18.97 15.72
C ASN A 104 -3.55 20.33 15.31
N ALA A 105 -2.75 21.22 14.73
CA ALA A 105 -3.21 22.54 14.30
C ALA A 105 -4.03 22.45 13.01
N THR A 106 -3.67 21.53 12.10
CA THR A 106 -4.28 21.41 10.78
C THR A 106 -5.12 20.16 10.60
N GLY A 107 -4.97 19.15 11.48
CA GLY A 107 -5.53 17.83 11.30
C GLY A 107 -4.86 17.04 10.16
N THR A 108 -3.72 17.51 9.65
CA THR A 108 -2.96 16.79 8.63
C THR A 108 -2.19 15.65 9.27
N PHE A 109 -2.19 14.49 8.65
CA PHE A 109 -1.36 13.37 9.05
C PHE A 109 -0.32 13.01 8.00
N ALA A 110 0.72 12.33 8.43
CA ALA A 110 1.67 11.64 7.58
C ALA A 110 1.87 10.19 8.06
N GLY A 111 1.83 9.27 7.11
CA GLY A 111 2.40 7.93 7.23
C GLY A 111 3.65 7.90 6.36
N LEU A 112 4.79 8.23 6.97
CA LEU A 112 6.07 8.30 6.26
C LEU A 112 6.54 6.89 5.88
N GLY A 113 7.38 6.82 4.85
CA GLY A 113 7.98 5.56 4.43
C GLY A 113 8.09 5.45 2.92
N HIS A 114 7.07 4.96 2.28
CA HIS A 114 7.04 4.76 0.83
C HIS A 114 5.61 4.89 0.32
N SER A 115 5.46 5.09 -0.99
CA SER A 115 4.14 5.07 -1.61
C SER A 115 3.49 3.68 -1.50
N ILE A 116 2.17 3.66 -1.54
CA ILE A 116 1.40 2.43 -1.71
C ILE A 116 1.55 1.98 -3.17
N HIS A 117 2.00 0.75 -3.35
CA HIS A 117 2.20 0.14 -4.65
C HIS A 117 1.19 -0.98 -4.91
N ASP A 118 0.89 -1.20 -6.15
CA ASP A 118 0.17 -2.39 -6.57
C ASP A 118 1.08 -3.62 -6.40
N SER A 119 0.55 -4.66 -5.75
CA SER A 119 1.33 -5.87 -5.41
C SER A 119 1.76 -6.70 -6.62
N ASP A 120 1.05 -6.59 -7.74
CA ASP A 120 1.33 -7.39 -8.94
C ASP A 120 2.25 -6.66 -9.91
N THR A 121 2.12 -5.34 -10.01
CA THR A 121 2.91 -4.52 -10.95
C THR A 121 4.10 -3.83 -10.30
N GLY A 122 4.09 -3.67 -8.98
CA GLY A 122 5.09 -2.87 -8.26
C GLY A 122 5.02 -1.37 -8.57
N LYS A 123 4.01 -0.90 -9.30
CA LYS A 123 3.83 0.52 -9.62
C LYS A 123 3.11 1.24 -8.49
N THR A 124 3.43 2.50 -8.30
CA THR A 124 2.69 3.37 -7.38
C THR A 124 1.22 3.44 -7.78
N LEU A 125 0.33 3.17 -6.84
CA LEU A 125 -1.12 3.27 -7.07
C LEU A 125 -1.52 4.72 -7.31
N GLY A 126 -2.21 4.94 -8.42
CA GLY A 126 -2.89 6.21 -8.68
C GLY A 126 -4.05 6.41 -7.71
N LEU A 127 -4.00 7.48 -6.93
CA LEU A 127 -5.00 7.77 -5.91
C LEU A 127 -6.23 8.44 -6.55
N LEU A 128 -7.35 7.72 -6.60
CA LEU A 128 -8.67 8.32 -6.87
C LEU A 128 -9.37 8.69 -5.55
N LYS A 129 -9.34 7.79 -4.59
CA LYS A 129 -9.81 7.95 -3.23
C LYS A 129 -8.99 7.04 -2.33
N GLY A 130 -8.56 7.54 -1.17
CA GLY A 130 -7.89 6.75 -0.15
C GLY A 130 -8.47 7.06 1.22
N GLU A 131 -8.59 6.05 2.05
CA GLU A 131 -9.12 6.19 3.41
C GLU A 131 -8.18 5.52 4.40
N ILE A 132 -8.09 6.08 5.61
CA ILE A 132 -7.45 5.42 6.74
C ILE A 132 -8.55 4.75 7.54
N VAL A 133 -8.35 3.46 7.79
CA VAL A 133 -9.25 2.63 8.59
C VAL A 133 -8.48 2.06 9.77
N PRO A 134 -8.99 2.14 11.00
CA PRO A 134 -8.36 1.53 12.15
C PRO A 134 -8.19 0.01 11.97
N VAL A 135 -7.05 -0.49 12.41
CA VAL A 135 -6.67 -1.92 12.31
C VAL A 135 -6.39 -2.47 13.70
N GLU A 136 -6.79 -3.70 13.93
CA GLU A 136 -6.35 -4.50 15.06
C GLU A 136 -5.34 -5.54 14.58
N ILE A 137 -4.13 -5.52 15.13
CA ILE A 137 -3.10 -6.50 14.80
C ILE A 137 -3.45 -7.82 15.48
N THR A 138 -3.64 -8.87 14.69
CA THR A 138 -4.08 -10.20 15.15
C THR A 138 -2.96 -11.24 15.12
N GLY A 139 -1.82 -10.90 14.52
CA GLY A 139 -0.67 -11.78 14.47
C GLY A 139 0.49 -11.17 13.71
N VAL A 140 1.62 -11.87 13.77
CA VAL A 140 2.85 -11.49 13.10
C VAL A 140 3.42 -12.70 12.37
N GLU A 141 3.75 -12.52 11.10
CA GLU A 141 4.64 -13.43 10.39
C GLU A 141 6.07 -12.92 10.60
N LYS A 142 6.91 -13.75 11.24
CA LYS A 142 8.27 -13.31 11.59
C LYS A 142 9.13 -13.14 10.35
N GLY A 143 9.92 -12.08 10.34
CA GLY A 143 10.96 -11.87 9.36
C GLY A 143 12.16 -12.81 9.60
N SER A 144 12.79 -13.22 8.52
CA SER A 144 14.04 -13.95 8.50
C SER A 144 14.88 -13.50 7.31
N ALA A 145 16.19 -13.81 7.32
CA ALA A 145 17.07 -13.44 6.22
C ALA A 145 16.54 -13.96 4.87
N GLY A 146 16.31 -13.05 3.93
CA GLY A 146 15.75 -13.34 2.61
C GLY A 146 14.22 -13.42 2.55
N ALA A 147 13.52 -13.33 3.69
CA ALA A 147 12.06 -13.36 3.76
C ALA A 147 11.57 -12.28 4.75
N PRO A 148 11.10 -11.13 4.26
CA PRO A 148 10.52 -10.11 5.13
C PRO A 148 9.26 -10.66 5.77
N GLY A 149 9.10 -10.38 7.09
CA GLY A 149 7.88 -10.72 7.81
C GLY A 149 6.77 -9.70 7.56
N GLU A 150 5.61 -9.95 8.16
CA GLU A 150 4.43 -9.11 7.96
C GLU A 150 3.57 -9.05 9.23
N LEU A 151 3.03 -7.87 9.53
CA LEU A 151 1.96 -7.71 10.50
C LEU A 151 0.63 -8.17 9.86
N LYS A 152 -0.10 -9.04 10.53
CA LYS A 152 -1.43 -9.47 10.12
C LYS A 152 -2.47 -8.78 10.99
N GLY A 153 -3.52 -8.29 10.37
CA GLY A 153 -4.55 -7.57 11.10
C GLY A 153 -5.91 -7.67 10.42
N ARG A 154 -6.91 -7.20 11.12
CA ARG A 154 -8.26 -7.04 10.58
C ARG A 154 -8.66 -5.57 10.62
N PHE A 155 -9.25 -5.10 9.56
CA PHE A 155 -9.84 -3.77 9.51
C PHE A 155 -11.07 -3.74 10.42
N LEU A 156 -11.15 -2.70 11.24
CA LEU A 156 -12.33 -2.48 12.05
C LEU A 156 -13.39 -1.81 11.17
N THR A 157 -14.63 -2.29 11.25
CA THR A 157 -15.77 -1.79 10.46
C THR A 157 -16.27 -0.42 10.91
N ALA A 158 -15.45 0.33 11.63
CA ALA A 158 -15.72 1.71 12.00
C ALA A 158 -15.66 2.63 10.77
N ALA A 159 -16.25 3.80 10.88
CA ALA A 159 -16.08 4.86 9.89
C ALA A 159 -14.58 5.14 9.67
N ALA A 160 -14.23 5.55 8.46
CA ALA A 160 -12.87 5.97 8.14
C ALA A 160 -12.39 7.03 9.15
N ALA A 161 -11.17 6.87 9.63
CA ALA A 161 -10.56 7.83 10.56
C ALA A 161 -10.02 9.08 9.85
N GLY A 162 -9.85 9.01 8.52
CA GLY A 162 -9.37 10.11 7.72
C GLY A 162 -9.28 9.75 6.24
N ASP A 163 -8.94 10.75 5.43
CA ASP A 163 -8.80 10.65 3.99
C ASP A 163 -7.35 10.81 3.58
N ILE A 164 -6.87 9.94 2.69
CA ILE A 164 -5.57 10.06 2.04
C ILE A 164 -5.74 10.96 0.82
N THR A 165 -4.96 12.04 0.76
CA THR A 165 -4.97 12.99 -0.36
C THR A 165 -3.75 12.88 -1.26
N VAL A 166 -2.64 12.33 -0.75
CA VAL A 166 -1.39 12.14 -1.49
C VAL A 166 -0.82 10.77 -1.20
N ASN A 167 -0.49 10.04 -2.28
CA ASN A 167 0.33 8.83 -2.26
C ASN A 167 1.65 9.15 -2.97
N GLY A 168 2.66 9.51 -2.21
CA GLY A 168 3.94 10.03 -2.71
C GLY A 168 5.13 9.14 -2.38
N GLU A 169 6.28 9.47 -2.93
CA GLU A 169 7.52 8.69 -2.76
C GLU A 169 7.94 8.54 -1.29
N THR A 170 7.69 9.55 -0.47
CA THR A 170 8.06 9.57 0.95
C THR A 170 6.95 9.10 1.89
N GLY A 171 5.85 8.60 1.36
CA GLY A 171 4.74 8.06 2.14
C GLY A 171 3.37 8.56 1.71
N VAL A 172 2.40 8.40 2.59
CA VAL A 172 1.02 8.83 2.40
C VAL A 172 0.69 10.01 3.31
N TYR A 173 -0.09 10.95 2.77
CA TYR A 173 -0.48 12.17 3.49
C TYR A 173 -1.97 12.41 3.31
N GLY A 174 -2.57 13.06 4.28
CA GLY A 174 -3.99 13.36 4.22
C GLY A 174 -4.49 14.09 5.45
N THR A 175 -5.78 13.98 5.73
CA THR A 175 -6.42 14.61 6.86
C THR A 175 -7.16 13.61 7.71
N VAL A 176 -7.15 13.78 9.03
CA VAL A 176 -7.93 12.96 9.96
C VAL A 176 -9.26 13.63 10.27
N SER A 177 -10.31 12.83 10.42
CA SER A 177 -11.66 13.32 10.75
C SER A 177 -11.78 13.78 12.21
N SER A 178 -10.92 13.25 13.08
CA SER A 178 -10.77 13.67 14.48
C SER A 178 -9.33 13.42 14.93
N VAL A 179 -8.85 14.29 15.81
CA VAL A 179 -7.55 14.06 16.45
C VAL A 179 -7.66 12.80 17.31
N GLN A 180 -6.78 11.86 17.08
CA GLN A 180 -6.68 10.63 17.86
C GLN A 180 -5.90 10.90 19.16
N ASP A 181 -6.11 10.07 20.16
CA ASP A 181 -5.25 10.09 21.35
C ASP A 181 -3.80 9.83 20.93
N GLY A 182 -2.92 10.72 21.30
CA GLY A 182 -1.51 10.68 20.96
C GLY A 182 -0.65 11.34 22.02
N ILE A 183 0.64 11.34 21.80
CA ILE A 183 1.61 12.01 22.67
C ILE A 183 2.15 13.22 21.91
N ASP A 184 1.97 14.41 22.47
CA ASP A 184 2.56 15.62 21.93
C ASP A 184 4.10 15.51 21.98
N MET A 185 4.74 15.77 20.84
CA MET A 185 6.18 15.60 20.72
C MET A 185 6.79 16.68 19.83
N GLU A 186 7.94 17.18 20.23
CA GLU A 186 8.73 18.09 19.42
C GLU A 186 9.36 17.35 18.23
N LEU A 187 9.47 18.04 17.11
CA LEU A 187 10.27 17.59 15.97
C LEU A 187 11.74 17.95 16.22
N ALA A 188 12.64 17.02 15.96
CA ALA A 188 14.06 17.31 15.94
C ALA A 188 14.45 18.01 14.63
N LEU A 189 15.40 18.91 14.70
CA LEU A 189 16.08 19.40 13.50
C LEU A 189 17.05 18.32 12.99
N ALA A 190 17.29 18.28 11.68
CA ALA A 190 18.15 17.27 11.07
C ALA A 190 19.55 17.16 11.72
N GLN A 191 20.11 18.30 12.14
CA GLN A 191 21.41 18.36 12.81
C GLN A 191 21.39 17.88 14.28
N GLU A 192 20.23 17.68 14.89
CA GLU A 192 20.08 17.13 16.23
C GLU A 192 20.08 15.60 16.24
N VAL A 193 19.86 14.97 15.06
CA VAL A 193 19.83 13.52 14.93
C VAL A 193 21.25 12.98 15.01
N THR A 194 21.47 11.99 15.89
CA THR A 194 22.79 11.39 16.13
C THR A 194 22.71 9.87 16.06
N THR A 195 23.84 9.23 15.79
CA THR A 195 23.95 7.78 15.95
C THR A 195 23.84 7.40 17.42
N GLY A 196 23.33 6.18 17.71
CA GLY A 196 23.16 5.65 19.05
C GLY A 196 21.70 5.32 19.38
N ARG A 197 21.42 5.23 20.69
CA ARG A 197 20.10 4.77 21.18
C ARG A 197 18.96 5.68 20.72
N ALA A 198 17.89 5.01 20.31
CA ALA A 198 16.61 5.61 19.96
C ALA A 198 15.51 4.59 20.29
N GLU A 199 14.26 4.97 20.05
CA GLU A 199 13.10 4.10 20.18
C GLU A 199 12.25 4.20 18.90
N ILE A 200 11.55 3.12 18.57
CA ILE A 200 10.43 3.17 17.62
C ILE A 200 9.12 2.93 18.35
N ILE A 201 8.06 3.54 17.85
CA ILE A 201 6.71 3.32 18.36
C ILE A 201 5.94 2.53 17.30
N THR A 202 5.50 1.33 17.65
CA THR A 202 4.77 0.45 16.73
C THR A 202 3.81 -0.46 17.49
N THR A 203 2.82 -1.00 16.77
CA THR A 203 1.85 -1.97 17.32
C THR A 203 2.13 -3.33 16.70
N ILE A 204 2.46 -4.32 17.51
CA ILE A 204 2.68 -5.70 17.07
C ILE A 204 1.59 -6.67 17.54
N GLU A 205 0.69 -6.21 18.43
CA GLU A 205 -0.46 -6.97 18.93
C GLU A 205 -1.57 -6.01 19.35
N GLY A 206 -2.82 -6.36 19.02
CA GLY A 206 -3.99 -5.56 19.38
C GLY A 206 -4.00 -4.19 18.70
N ARG A 207 -4.23 -3.13 19.50
CA ARG A 207 -4.41 -1.77 19.00
C ARG A 207 -3.52 -0.73 19.69
N THR A 208 -2.76 -1.13 20.69
CA THR A 208 -2.00 -0.21 21.53
C THR A 208 -0.56 -0.13 21.06
N PRO A 209 -0.08 1.03 20.57
CA PRO A 209 1.32 1.23 20.22
C PRO A 209 2.20 1.11 21.47
N GLN A 210 3.38 0.53 21.27
CA GLN A 210 4.39 0.39 22.31
C GLN A 210 5.74 0.90 21.80
N ARG A 211 6.63 1.23 22.74
CA ARG A 211 7.99 1.69 22.46
C ARG A 211 8.94 0.50 22.51
N TYR A 212 9.83 0.42 21.52
CA TYR A 212 10.85 -0.60 21.42
C TYR A 212 12.20 0.03 21.16
N GLU A 213 13.24 -0.48 21.83
CA GLU A 213 14.60 0.03 21.69
C GLU A 213 15.18 -0.29 20.32
N VAL A 214 15.82 0.71 19.74
CA VAL A 214 16.59 0.60 18.51
C VAL A 214 17.89 1.40 18.62
N GLU A 215 18.80 1.17 17.69
CA GLU A 215 20.02 1.96 17.52
C GLU A 215 20.03 2.59 16.12
N ILE A 216 20.27 3.89 16.03
CA ILE A 216 20.58 4.56 14.78
C ILE A 216 22.06 4.30 14.50
N GLU A 217 22.36 3.39 13.56
CA GLU A 217 23.73 3.00 13.24
C GLU A 217 24.41 3.97 12.26
N LYS A 218 23.61 4.56 11.37
CA LYS A 218 24.12 5.45 10.30
C LYS A 218 23.11 6.54 9.97
N ILE A 219 23.64 7.72 9.67
CA ILE A 219 22.88 8.87 9.18
C ILE A 219 23.51 9.38 7.89
N ALA A 220 22.71 9.63 6.87
CA ALA A 220 23.13 10.12 5.56
C ALA A 220 22.22 11.28 5.13
N LEU A 221 22.36 12.45 5.75
CA LEU A 221 21.50 13.62 5.53
C LEU A 221 21.42 14.10 4.07
N ASN A 222 22.40 13.71 3.23
CA ASN A 222 22.45 14.06 1.80
C ASN A 222 22.24 12.81 0.93
N ALA A 223 21.50 11.80 1.41
CA ALA A 223 21.19 10.63 0.60
C ALA A 223 20.36 11.06 -0.63
N SER A 224 20.66 10.45 -1.77
CA SER A 224 19.88 10.66 -3.00
C SER A 224 18.46 10.10 -2.90
N ASP A 225 18.23 9.15 -1.99
CA ASP A 225 16.95 8.56 -1.66
C ASP A 225 16.54 9.04 -0.26
N ALA A 226 15.53 9.89 -0.20
CA ALA A 226 15.02 10.45 1.05
C ALA A 226 14.56 9.38 2.04
N ASN A 227 14.10 8.22 1.54
CA ASN A 227 13.62 7.12 2.36
C ASN A 227 14.73 6.28 3.00
N ARG A 228 16.00 6.63 2.79
CA ARG A 228 17.18 5.89 3.27
C ARG A 228 18.19 6.80 3.95
N ASN A 229 17.70 7.81 4.65
CA ASN A 229 18.54 8.78 5.38
C ASN A 229 19.18 8.19 6.63
N MET A 230 18.58 7.15 7.19
CA MET A 230 19.08 6.47 8.39
C MET A 230 19.14 4.96 8.19
N VAL A 231 20.05 4.32 8.91
CA VAL A 231 20.03 2.87 9.15
C VAL A 231 19.70 2.65 10.62
N VAL A 232 18.63 1.89 10.86
CA VAL A 232 18.12 1.60 12.20
C VAL A 232 18.27 0.11 12.47
N HIS A 233 18.80 -0.24 13.63
CA HIS A 233 18.97 -1.60 14.11
C HIS A 233 18.06 -1.84 15.32
N VAL A 234 17.22 -2.85 15.26
CA VAL A 234 16.37 -3.26 16.38
C VAL A 234 17.21 -3.98 17.41
N THR A 235 17.23 -3.44 18.63
CA THR A 235 17.96 -4.01 19.77
C THR A 235 17.04 -4.55 20.86
N ASP A 236 15.75 -4.21 20.79
CA ASP A 236 14.74 -4.65 21.75
C ASP A 236 14.51 -6.16 21.68
N PRO A 237 14.71 -6.90 22.78
CA PRO A 237 14.58 -8.35 22.79
C PRO A 237 13.14 -8.83 22.60
N VAL A 238 12.15 -8.04 23.06
CA VAL A 238 10.73 -8.39 22.90
C VAL A 238 10.31 -8.25 21.45
N LEU A 239 10.72 -7.16 20.79
CA LEU A 239 10.43 -6.96 19.37
C LEU A 239 11.11 -8.05 18.53
N LEU A 240 12.39 -8.31 18.75
CA LEU A 240 13.14 -9.38 18.06
C LEU A 240 12.51 -10.76 18.26
N GLN A 241 12.08 -11.06 19.49
CA GLN A 241 11.43 -12.34 19.77
C GLN A 241 10.09 -12.50 19.05
N ASN A 242 9.30 -11.45 18.93
CA ASN A 242 7.96 -11.51 18.34
C ASN A 242 7.97 -11.38 16.82
N THR A 243 8.82 -10.53 16.26
CA THR A 243 8.78 -10.17 14.83
C THR A 243 10.02 -10.60 14.04
N GLY A 244 11.13 -10.93 14.73
CA GLY A 244 12.41 -11.19 14.09
C GLY A 244 13.13 -9.93 13.61
N GLY A 245 12.56 -8.75 13.83
CA GLY A 245 13.08 -7.45 13.42
C GLY A 245 12.00 -6.55 12.85
N ILE A 246 12.35 -5.72 11.88
CA ILE A 246 11.40 -4.87 11.15
C ILE A 246 10.62 -5.72 10.15
N VAL A 247 9.30 -5.62 10.16
CA VAL A 247 8.40 -6.38 9.29
C VAL A 247 7.48 -5.44 8.51
N GLN A 248 6.88 -5.92 7.44
CA GLN A 248 5.88 -5.16 6.66
C GLN A 248 4.71 -4.77 7.57
N GLY A 249 4.23 -3.54 7.43
CA GLY A 249 3.27 -2.91 8.32
C GLY A 249 3.89 -1.98 9.36
N MET A 250 5.19 -2.10 9.67
CA MET A 250 5.92 -1.16 10.52
C MET A 250 6.39 0.11 9.79
N SER A 251 6.29 0.17 8.48
CA SER A 251 6.57 1.38 7.72
C SER A 251 5.71 2.52 8.25
N GLY A 252 6.32 3.66 8.54
CA GLY A 252 5.71 4.81 9.20
C GLY A 252 5.90 4.83 10.72
N SER A 253 6.41 3.77 11.36
CA SER A 253 6.68 3.78 12.81
C SER A 253 7.61 4.92 13.16
N PRO A 254 7.18 5.89 14.02
CA PRO A 254 8.00 7.03 14.38
C PRO A 254 9.26 6.60 15.14
N ILE A 255 10.37 7.24 14.82
CA ILE A 255 11.66 7.07 15.49
C ILE A 255 11.84 8.24 16.46
N ILE A 256 12.09 7.92 17.72
CA ILE A 256 12.21 8.88 18.81
C ILE A 256 13.62 8.84 19.35
N GLN A 257 14.26 10.00 19.45
CA GLN A 257 15.57 10.16 20.08
C GLN A 257 15.55 11.41 20.98
N ASN A 258 16.04 11.27 22.19
CA ASN A 258 16.08 12.37 23.19
C ASN A 258 14.71 13.05 23.42
N GLY A 259 13.62 12.27 23.33
CA GLY A 259 12.26 12.77 23.52
C GLY A 259 11.67 13.53 22.33
N LYS A 260 12.35 13.56 21.18
CA LYS A 260 11.90 14.22 19.96
C LYS A 260 11.65 13.22 18.85
N LEU A 261 10.71 13.52 17.96
CA LEU A 261 10.49 12.77 16.71
C LEU A 261 11.63 13.11 15.73
N VAL A 262 12.43 12.13 15.38
CA VAL A 262 13.60 12.28 14.49
C VAL A 262 13.40 11.71 13.10
N GLY A 263 12.35 10.92 12.88
CA GLY A 263 12.06 10.31 11.61
C GLY A 263 11.06 9.16 11.72
N ALA A 264 11.02 8.32 10.71
CA ALA A 264 10.17 7.12 10.68
C ALA A 264 10.87 5.96 9.98
N VAL A 265 10.52 4.73 10.38
CA VAL A 265 10.94 3.50 9.69
C VAL A 265 10.34 3.47 8.29
N THR A 266 11.13 3.14 7.28
CA THR A 266 10.66 3.10 5.89
C THR A 266 10.68 1.69 5.29
N HIS A 267 11.83 1.03 5.28
CA HIS A 267 12.03 -0.26 4.65
C HIS A 267 12.84 -1.20 5.54
N VAL A 268 12.54 -2.49 5.46
CA VAL A 268 13.37 -3.54 6.06
C VAL A 268 14.55 -3.89 5.14
N LEU A 269 15.69 -4.23 5.72
CA LEU A 269 16.79 -4.86 4.99
C LEU A 269 16.49 -6.36 4.84
N VAL A 270 16.10 -6.79 3.65
CA VAL A 270 15.59 -8.15 3.40
C VAL A 270 16.57 -9.25 3.84
N ASN A 271 17.87 -9.03 3.71
CA ASN A 271 18.89 -9.99 4.12
C ASN A 271 19.23 -9.95 5.63
N ASP A 272 18.78 -8.92 6.32
CA ASP A 272 18.95 -8.75 7.77
C ASP A 272 17.76 -7.98 8.35
N PRO A 273 16.64 -8.64 8.67
CA PRO A 273 15.43 -7.99 9.17
C PRO A 273 15.63 -7.24 10.50
N THR A 274 16.70 -7.51 11.24
CA THR A 274 17.02 -6.74 12.45
C THR A 274 17.39 -5.30 12.13
N ARG A 275 17.64 -4.98 10.87
CA ARG A 275 17.97 -3.65 10.35
C ARG A 275 16.98 -3.17 9.32
N GLY A 276 16.86 -1.86 9.24
CA GLY A 276 16.04 -1.19 8.23
C GLY A 276 16.52 0.21 7.95
N TYR A 277 15.85 0.83 7.01
CA TYR A 277 16.05 2.24 6.68
C TYR A 277 15.03 3.12 7.40
N GLY A 278 15.39 4.39 7.57
CA GLY A 278 14.52 5.46 8.04
C GLY A 278 14.68 6.73 7.20
N ILE A 279 13.67 7.58 7.26
CA ILE A 279 13.59 8.90 6.67
C ILE A 279 13.74 9.96 7.75
#